data_d78f91d61cd06b7dbd1e135f68d6372f
#
_entry.id   d78f91d61cd06b7dbd1e135f68d6372f
#
_cell.length_a   1.000
_cell.length_b   1.000
_cell.length_c   1.000
_cell.angle_alpha   90.00
_cell.angle_beta   90.00
_cell.angle_gamma   90.00
#
_symmetry.space_group_name_H-M   'P 1'
#
loop_
_entity.id
_entity.type
_entity.pdbx_description
1 polymer ?
#
loop_
_entity_poly.entity_id
_entity_poly.type
_entity_poly.pdbx_seq_one_letter_code
_entity_poly.pdbx_strand_id
1 'polypeptide(L)'
;MDIKRSGSQPSAKGPADWFTGTVRIDPLFPVTPPARAAGNTVTFEPGARTAWHTHPLGQTLIVIAGCGRVQCWGQPIEGIRPGDVVWFPPGEKHWHGAAPTTAMTHIAIQEQLDGKAVEWMEKVTDEQYQAPAGAGQKRKSNDQRTSKGIHYAKPPISPKRS
;
A
#
# COMPACT_ATOMS: atom_id res chain seq x y z
N MET A 1 8.14 26.00 -10.49
CA MET A 1 8.61 24.61 -10.62
C MET A 1 9.50 24.33 -9.42
N ASP A 2 9.28 23.21 -8.73
CA ASP A 2 10.11 22.72 -7.62
C ASP A 2 10.72 21.37 -7.99
N ILE A 3 12.03 21.22 -7.80
CA ILE A 3 12.75 19.98 -8.11
C ILE A 3 13.41 19.48 -6.83
N LYS A 4 12.88 18.38 -6.27
CA LYS A 4 13.50 17.67 -5.15
C LYS A 4 14.54 16.69 -5.71
N ARG A 5 15.82 17.03 -5.56
CA ARG A 5 16.90 16.18 -6.07
C ARG A 5 17.01 14.90 -5.24
N SER A 6 17.32 13.79 -5.91
CA SER A 6 17.64 12.53 -5.21
C SER A 6 18.75 12.75 -4.18
N GLY A 7 18.58 12.23 -2.98
CA GLY A 7 19.52 12.39 -1.88
C GLY A 7 19.47 13.74 -1.15
N SER A 8 18.56 14.66 -1.54
CA SER A 8 18.41 15.96 -0.86
C SER A 8 17.63 15.87 0.46
N GLN A 9 16.95 14.76 0.72
CA GLN A 9 16.22 14.50 1.95
C GLN A 9 16.83 13.30 2.67
N PRO A 10 16.95 13.34 4.01
CA PRO A 10 17.52 12.23 4.76
C PRO A 10 16.62 11.00 4.71
N SER A 11 17.24 9.82 4.63
CA SER A 11 16.55 8.55 4.84
C SER A 11 16.17 8.39 6.32
N ALA A 12 15.05 7.74 6.58
CA ALA A 12 14.58 7.40 7.91
C ALA A 12 14.47 5.87 8.07
N LYS A 13 14.69 5.40 9.30
CA LYS A 13 14.36 4.02 9.67
C LYS A 13 12.87 3.90 9.90
N GLY A 14 12.26 2.86 9.36
CA GLY A 14 10.85 2.54 9.63
C GLY A 14 10.63 2.29 11.13
N PRO A 15 9.62 2.95 11.75
CA PRO A 15 9.31 2.76 13.17
C PRO A 15 8.96 1.30 13.49
N ALA A 16 9.49 0.80 14.61
CA ALA A 16 9.26 -0.58 15.03
C ALA A 16 7.78 -0.88 15.33
N ASP A 17 6.98 0.13 15.66
CA ASP A 17 5.54 -0.03 15.89
C ASP A 17 4.77 -0.37 14.60
N TRP A 18 5.27 0.08 13.44
CA TRP A 18 4.59 -0.06 12.15
C TRP A 18 5.21 -1.14 11.24
N PHE A 19 6.44 -1.56 11.55
CA PHE A 19 7.18 -2.52 10.72
C PHE A 19 7.74 -3.66 11.56
N THR A 20 7.82 -4.84 10.95
CA THR A 20 8.60 -5.98 11.42
C THR A 20 9.83 -6.08 10.52
N GLY A 21 11.02 -6.30 11.11
CA GLY A 21 12.29 -6.32 10.39
C GLY A 21 12.84 -4.93 10.09
N THR A 22 13.82 -4.86 9.19
CA THR A 22 14.50 -3.61 8.85
C THR A 22 13.87 -2.99 7.61
N VAL A 23 13.44 -1.73 7.75
CA VAL A 23 12.82 -0.94 6.68
C VAL A 23 13.46 0.45 6.64
N ARG A 24 13.76 0.94 5.42
CA ARG A 24 14.21 2.30 5.15
C ARG A 24 13.14 3.05 4.38
N ILE A 25 12.90 4.29 4.76
CA ILE A 25 11.94 5.20 4.15
C ILE A 25 12.71 6.41 3.62
N ASP A 26 12.60 6.65 2.32
CA ASP A 26 13.19 7.81 1.63
C ASP A 26 12.04 8.71 1.14
N PRO A 27 11.84 9.91 1.73
CA PRO A 27 10.77 10.81 1.30
C PRO A 27 10.96 11.25 -0.16
N LEU A 28 9.87 11.27 -0.94
CA LEU A 28 9.85 11.80 -2.31
C LEU A 28 9.20 13.19 -2.34
N PHE A 29 7.97 13.28 -1.90
CA PHE A 29 7.22 14.54 -1.83
C PHE A 29 6.20 14.52 -0.70
N PRO A 30 6.09 15.61 0.07
CA PRO A 30 5.06 15.78 1.09
C PRO A 30 3.74 16.22 0.46
N VAL A 31 2.68 16.17 1.25
CA VAL A 31 1.43 16.85 0.91
C VAL A 31 1.68 18.35 0.76
N THR A 32 1.21 18.93 -0.34
CA THR A 32 1.30 20.37 -0.63
C THR A 32 -0.09 20.89 -1.00
N PRO A 33 -0.83 21.53 -0.08
CA PRO A 33 -2.18 22.00 -0.34
C PRO A 33 -2.27 22.88 -1.60
N PRO A 34 -3.37 22.77 -2.40
CA PRO A 34 -4.58 21.96 -2.17
C PRO A 34 -4.43 20.46 -2.52
N ALA A 35 -3.27 20.03 -3.05
CA ALA A 35 -3.02 18.62 -3.30
C ALA A 35 -2.89 17.85 -1.98
N ARG A 36 -3.35 16.60 -1.96
CA ARG A 36 -3.37 15.74 -0.77
C ARG A 36 -2.41 14.56 -0.84
N ALA A 37 -1.84 14.31 -2.02
CA ALA A 37 -0.94 13.19 -2.25
C ALA A 37 0.43 13.40 -1.60
N ALA A 38 0.97 12.35 -1.02
CA ALA A 38 2.36 12.24 -0.58
C ALA A 38 2.97 10.94 -1.11
N GLY A 39 4.27 10.91 -1.27
CA GLY A 39 4.99 9.73 -1.75
C GLY A 39 6.30 9.49 -1.04
N ASN A 40 6.62 8.21 -0.87
CA ASN A 40 7.90 7.75 -0.31
C ASN A 40 8.42 6.55 -1.11
N THR A 41 9.72 6.44 -1.25
CA THR A 41 10.34 5.15 -1.57
C THR A 41 10.57 4.38 -0.28
N VAL A 42 10.14 3.12 -0.25
CA VAL A 42 10.27 2.27 0.93
C VAL A 42 11.01 1.00 0.55
N THR A 43 12.13 0.75 1.23
CA THR A 43 12.95 -0.46 1.05
C THR A 43 12.81 -1.37 2.25
N PHE A 44 12.41 -2.59 1.99
CA PHE A 44 12.26 -3.68 2.96
C PHE A 44 13.42 -4.67 2.80
N GLU A 45 14.15 -4.95 3.86
CA GLU A 45 15.10 -6.06 3.88
C GLU A 45 14.36 -7.40 3.82
N PRO A 46 15.02 -8.52 3.48
CA PRO A 46 14.38 -9.83 3.39
C PRO A 46 13.54 -10.15 4.64
N GLY A 47 12.28 -10.54 4.45
CA GLY A 47 11.34 -10.85 5.51
C GLY A 47 10.70 -9.65 6.22
N ALA A 48 11.18 -8.42 5.97
CA ALA A 48 10.60 -7.23 6.55
C ALA A 48 9.22 -6.91 5.93
N ARG A 49 8.31 -6.39 6.75
CA ARG A 49 6.92 -6.12 6.36
C ARG A 49 6.27 -5.04 7.20
N THR A 50 5.19 -4.46 6.69
CA THR A 50 4.33 -3.55 7.47
C THR A 50 3.50 -4.32 8.50
N ALA A 51 2.97 -3.63 9.51
CA ALA A 51 1.78 -4.07 10.21
C ALA A 51 0.56 -4.08 9.26
N TRP A 52 -0.54 -4.69 9.67
CA TRP A 52 -1.84 -4.48 9.03
C TRP A 52 -2.21 -3.01 9.13
N HIS A 53 -2.76 -2.45 8.06
CA HIS A 53 -3.16 -1.04 8.03
C HIS A 53 -4.21 -0.75 6.96
N THR A 54 -4.80 0.43 7.03
CA THR A 54 -5.71 0.96 6.00
C THR A 54 -5.32 2.37 5.62
N HIS A 55 -5.79 2.82 4.45
CA HIS A 55 -5.68 4.20 4.00
C HIS A 55 -7.08 4.76 3.73
N PRO A 56 -7.42 5.97 4.22
CA PRO A 56 -8.76 6.53 4.05
C PRO A 56 -9.13 6.79 2.58
N LEU A 57 -8.16 7.07 1.73
CA LEU A 57 -8.34 7.32 0.29
C LEU A 57 -7.63 6.29 -0.60
N GLY A 58 -7.21 5.16 -0.02
CA GLY A 58 -6.48 4.12 -0.73
C GLY A 58 -4.98 4.38 -0.84
N GLN A 59 -4.27 3.39 -1.38
CA GLN A 59 -2.81 3.46 -1.58
C GLN A 59 -2.43 2.82 -2.91
N THR A 60 -1.49 3.46 -3.62
CA THR A 60 -0.83 2.88 -4.78
C THR A 60 0.60 2.51 -4.43
N LEU A 61 1.02 1.28 -4.76
CA LEU A 61 2.42 0.86 -4.73
C LEU A 61 2.91 0.66 -6.17
N ILE A 62 4.13 1.14 -6.44
CA ILE A 62 4.83 0.87 -7.70
C ILE A 62 6.13 0.16 -7.32
N VAL A 63 6.24 -1.12 -7.65
CA VAL A 63 7.43 -1.91 -7.31
C VAL A 63 8.57 -1.54 -8.26
N ILE A 64 9.73 -1.19 -7.71
CA ILE A 64 10.88 -0.73 -8.49
C ILE A 64 12.09 -1.66 -8.41
N ALA A 65 12.21 -2.48 -7.36
CA ALA A 65 13.31 -3.44 -7.22
C ALA A 65 12.94 -4.64 -6.34
N GLY A 66 13.59 -5.77 -6.56
CA GLY A 66 13.50 -6.96 -5.73
C GLY A 66 12.22 -7.76 -5.90
N CYS A 67 11.81 -8.48 -4.83
CA CYS A 67 10.60 -9.29 -4.80
C CYS A 67 9.83 -9.03 -3.52
N GLY A 68 8.53 -8.80 -3.62
CA GLY A 68 7.68 -8.51 -2.48
C GLY A 68 6.46 -9.43 -2.37
N ARG A 69 5.73 -9.24 -1.30
CA ARG A 69 4.46 -9.87 -0.99
C ARG A 69 3.46 -8.83 -0.52
N VAL A 70 2.21 -9.02 -0.91
CA VAL A 70 1.06 -8.23 -0.46
C VAL A 70 -0.09 -9.15 -0.08
N GLN A 71 -0.95 -8.68 0.82
CA GLN A 71 -2.17 -9.39 1.15
C GLN A 71 -3.24 -8.41 1.61
N CYS A 72 -4.45 -8.52 1.07
CA CYS A 72 -5.65 -7.96 1.68
C CYS A 72 -6.21 -8.92 2.71
N TRP A 73 -6.86 -8.40 3.76
CA TRP A 73 -7.42 -9.23 4.83
C TRP A 73 -8.40 -10.28 4.29
N GLY A 74 -8.14 -11.53 4.61
CA GLY A 74 -8.95 -12.66 4.17
C GLY A 74 -8.73 -13.12 2.74
N GLN A 75 -7.80 -12.50 2.00
CA GLN A 75 -7.40 -12.90 0.65
C GLN A 75 -6.08 -13.69 0.68
N PRO A 76 -5.73 -14.40 -0.41
CA PRO A 76 -4.41 -15.01 -0.57
C PRO A 76 -3.27 -13.98 -0.55
N ILE A 77 -2.08 -14.43 -0.17
CA ILE A 77 -0.85 -13.67 -0.39
C ILE A 77 -0.51 -13.70 -1.87
N GLU A 78 -0.25 -12.51 -2.43
CA GLU A 78 0.21 -12.33 -3.81
C GLU A 78 1.68 -11.88 -3.85
N GLY A 79 2.44 -12.45 -4.77
CA GLY A 79 3.81 -12.03 -5.05
C GLY A 79 3.84 -10.84 -6.00
N ILE A 80 4.69 -9.84 -5.71
CA ILE A 80 4.87 -8.64 -6.55
C ILE A 80 6.31 -8.45 -6.97
N ARG A 81 6.53 -7.87 -8.18
CA ARG A 81 7.83 -7.74 -8.84
C ARG A 81 7.99 -6.36 -9.47
N PRO A 82 9.22 -5.94 -9.85
CA PRO A 82 9.45 -4.68 -10.53
C PRO A 82 8.57 -4.49 -11.77
N GLY A 83 7.91 -3.33 -11.83
CA GLY A 83 6.93 -2.98 -12.86
C GLY A 83 5.47 -3.23 -12.43
N ASP A 84 5.22 -4.01 -11.40
CA ASP A 84 3.86 -4.19 -10.89
C ASP A 84 3.37 -2.91 -10.20
N VAL A 85 2.10 -2.60 -10.43
CA VAL A 85 1.36 -1.53 -9.76
C VAL A 85 0.24 -2.18 -8.96
N VAL A 86 0.24 -1.96 -7.64
CA VAL A 86 -0.78 -2.47 -6.72
C VAL A 86 -1.64 -1.31 -6.25
N TRP A 87 -2.95 -1.47 -6.33
CA TRP A 87 -3.92 -0.53 -5.78
C TRP A 87 -4.71 -1.17 -4.65
N PHE A 88 -4.64 -0.55 -3.46
CA PHE A 88 -5.52 -0.87 -2.34
C PHE A 88 -6.62 0.17 -2.25
N PRO A 89 -7.91 -0.25 -2.36
CA PRO A 89 -9.04 0.68 -2.23
C PRO A 89 -9.11 1.35 -0.86
N PRO A 90 -9.84 2.48 -0.74
CA PRO A 90 -10.10 3.13 0.54
C PRO A 90 -10.63 2.16 1.59
N GLY A 91 -10.00 2.15 2.78
CA GLY A 91 -10.40 1.32 3.92
C GLY A 91 -10.05 -0.17 3.79
N GLU A 92 -9.44 -0.62 2.69
CA GLU A 92 -9.01 -2.02 2.56
C GLU A 92 -7.87 -2.34 3.53
N LYS A 93 -8.11 -3.27 4.46
CA LYS A 93 -7.10 -3.74 5.40
C LYS A 93 -6.10 -4.62 4.69
N HIS A 94 -4.83 -4.22 4.69
CA HIS A 94 -3.77 -4.92 3.95
C HIS A 94 -2.42 -4.81 4.64
N TRP A 95 -1.47 -5.58 4.17
CA TRP A 95 -0.04 -5.44 4.46
C TRP A 95 0.79 -5.67 3.19
N HIS A 96 2.02 -5.17 3.20
CA HIS A 96 3.01 -5.43 2.16
C HIS A 96 4.42 -5.50 2.77
N GLY A 97 5.33 -6.14 2.04
CA GLY A 97 6.71 -6.30 2.49
C GLY A 97 7.56 -7.08 1.49
N ALA A 98 8.81 -7.34 1.87
CA ALA A 98 9.75 -8.12 1.08
C ALA A 98 9.39 -9.61 1.07
N ALA A 99 9.92 -10.35 0.09
CA ALA A 99 9.94 -11.79 0.12
C ALA A 99 10.85 -12.31 1.25
N PRO A 100 10.76 -13.60 1.66
CA PRO A 100 11.54 -14.12 2.80
C PRO A 100 13.05 -14.01 2.63
N THR A 101 13.55 -14.12 1.40
CA THR A 101 14.99 -14.19 1.10
C THR A 101 15.48 -13.08 0.16
N THR A 102 14.59 -12.19 -0.28
CA THR A 102 14.92 -11.12 -1.24
C THR A 102 14.32 -9.81 -0.77
N ALA A 103 15.11 -8.75 -0.72
CA ALA A 103 14.63 -7.40 -0.42
C ALA A 103 13.64 -6.91 -1.48
N MET A 104 12.83 -5.92 -1.13
CA MET A 104 11.89 -5.28 -2.05
C MET A 104 11.92 -3.77 -1.83
N THR A 105 11.88 -3.03 -2.94
CA THR A 105 11.70 -1.58 -2.91
C THR A 105 10.49 -1.20 -3.76
N HIS A 106 9.63 -0.36 -3.22
CA HIS A 106 8.51 0.23 -3.95
C HIS A 106 8.40 1.73 -3.69
N ILE A 107 7.71 2.44 -4.56
CA ILE A 107 7.17 3.77 -4.30
C ILE A 107 5.77 3.57 -3.73
N ALA A 108 5.49 4.19 -2.58
CA ALA A 108 4.16 4.26 -1.98
C ALA A 108 3.59 5.65 -2.17
N ILE A 109 2.38 5.74 -2.70
CA ILE A 109 1.65 7.00 -2.90
C ILE A 109 0.29 6.86 -2.23
N GLN A 110 -0.06 7.80 -1.36
CA GLN A 110 -1.36 7.88 -0.70
C GLN A 110 -1.78 9.33 -0.50
N GLU A 111 -3.08 9.54 -0.42
CA GLU A 111 -3.65 10.85 -0.09
C GLU A 111 -4.02 10.95 1.39
N GLN A 112 -4.01 12.17 1.92
CA GLN A 112 -4.54 12.47 3.25
C GLN A 112 -6.01 12.87 3.18
N LEU A 113 -6.79 12.39 4.15
CA LEU A 113 -8.13 12.86 4.45
C LEU A 113 -8.13 13.41 5.89
N ASP A 114 -8.48 14.67 6.06
CA ASP A 114 -8.51 15.35 7.37
C ASP A 114 -7.20 15.17 8.18
N GLY A 115 -6.06 15.27 7.48
CA GLY A 115 -4.73 15.12 8.07
C GLY A 115 -4.27 13.67 8.32
N LYS A 116 -5.12 12.67 8.04
CA LYS A 116 -4.78 11.24 8.16
C LYS A 116 -4.47 10.64 6.80
N ALA A 117 -3.32 9.94 6.70
CA ALA A 117 -2.94 9.17 5.51
C ALA A 117 -3.06 7.65 5.73
N VAL A 118 -2.95 7.19 6.97
CA VAL A 118 -2.88 5.77 7.32
C VAL A 118 -3.48 5.54 8.71
N GLU A 119 -4.08 4.37 8.90
CA GLU A 119 -4.48 3.84 10.20
C GLU A 119 -3.76 2.51 10.43
N TRP A 120 -2.82 2.51 11.38
CA TRP A 120 -2.03 1.34 11.75
C TRP A 120 -2.79 0.42 12.68
N MET A 121 -2.65 -0.88 12.47
CA MET A 121 -3.31 -1.94 13.21
C MET A 121 -2.29 -2.92 13.78
N GLU A 122 -2.72 -4.15 14.08
CA GLU A 122 -1.86 -5.20 14.63
C GLU A 122 -0.73 -5.62 13.68
N LYS A 123 0.34 -6.15 14.25
CA LYS A 123 1.45 -6.74 13.47
C LYS A 123 0.98 -7.95 12.68
N VAL A 124 1.56 -8.13 11.50
CA VAL A 124 1.46 -9.39 10.75
C VAL A 124 2.33 -10.43 11.46
N THR A 125 1.73 -11.53 11.94
CA THR A 125 2.48 -12.60 12.59
C THR A 125 3.36 -13.36 11.60
N ASP A 126 4.34 -14.12 12.10
CA ASP A 126 5.19 -14.94 11.24
C ASP A 126 4.38 -16.02 10.52
N GLU A 127 3.37 -16.59 11.17
CA GLU A 127 2.47 -17.58 10.56
C GLU A 127 1.64 -16.96 9.43
N GLN A 128 1.13 -15.74 9.63
CA GLN A 128 0.41 -15.01 8.58
C GLN A 128 1.32 -14.70 7.39
N TYR A 129 2.53 -14.21 7.67
CA TYR A 129 3.49 -13.86 6.63
C TYR A 129 4.01 -15.08 5.85
N GLN A 130 4.19 -16.23 6.51
CA GLN A 130 4.70 -17.46 5.91
C GLN A 130 3.61 -18.32 5.26
N ALA A 131 2.34 -17.96 5.39
CA ALA A 131 1.25 -18.71 4.78
C ALA A 131 1.53 -18.94 3.28
N PRO A 132 1.23 -20.12 2.73
CA PRO A 132 1.41 -20.40 1.32
C PRO A 132 0.65 -19.38 0.45
N ALA A 133 1.23 -18.99 -0.69
CA ALA A 133 0.51 -18.22 -1.69
C ALA A 133 -0.77 -18.98 -2.09
N GLY A 134 -1.91 -18.30 -2.07
CA GLY A 134 -3.22 -18.94 -2.31
C GLY A 134 -3.95 -19.44 -1.04
N ALA A 135 -3.32 -19.44 0.14
CA ALA A 135 -4.01 -19.72 1.40
C ALA A 135 -4.64 -18.42 1.94
N GLY A 136 -5.88 -18.13 1.57
CA GLY A 136 -6.68 -17.07 2.18
C GLY A 136 -7.05 -17.43 3.63
N GLN A 137 -6.99 -16.48 4.54
CA GLN A 137 -7.56 -16.66 5.88
C GLN A 137 -9.08 -16.79 5.75
N LYS A 138 -9.64 -17.90 6.26
CA LYS A 138 -11.10 -18.09 6.28
C LYS A 138 -11.74 -16.91 7.01
N ARG A 139 -12.56 -16.12 6.31
CA ARG A 139 -13.43 -15.11 6.92
C ARG A 139 -14.28 -15.84 7.95
N LYS A 140 -14.19 -15.44 9.23
CA LYS A 140 -15.26 -15.79 10.19
C LYS A 140 -16.50 -15.07 9.66
N SER A 141 -17.47 -15.86 9.22
CA SER A 141 -18.76 -15.39 8.73
C SER A 141 -19.51 -14.71 9.88
N ASN A 142 -19.41 -13.40 9.96
CA ASN A 142 -20.37 -12.58 10.69
C ASN A 142 -20.31 -11.17 10.10
N ASP A 143 -20.96 -10.97 8.96
CA ASP A 143 -21.67 -9.72 8.67
C ASP A 143 -22.59 -9.92 7.45
N GLN A 144 -23.87 -9.92 7.71
CA GLN A 144 -24.89 -9.72 6.68
C GLN A 144 -24.84 -8.24 6.28
N ARG A 145 -24.17 -7.92 5.17
CA ARG A 145 -24.38 -6.65 4.48
C ARG A 145 -24.80 -6.90 3.05
N THR A 146 -26.05 -6.53 2.82
CA THR A 146 -26.71 -6.47 1.52
C THR A 146 -25.88 -5.68 0.51
N SER A 147 -25.52 -6.34 -0.57
CA SER A 147 -24.92 -5.71 -1.76
C SER A 147 -25.94 -4.79 -2.41
N LYS A 148 -25.81 -3.48 -2.24
CA LYS A 148 -26.40 -2.50 -3.16
C LYS A 148 -25.30 -2.11 -4.15
N GLY A 149 -25.43 -2.59 -5.38
CA GLY A 149 -24.55 -2.26 -6.49
C GLY A 149 -24.56 -0.75 -6.78
N ILE A 150 -23.40 -0.17 -6.77
CA ILE A 150 -23.20 1.21 -7.25
C ILE A 150 -22.96 1.12 -8.76
N HIS A 151 -23.96 1.51 -9.54
CA HIS A 151 -23.82 1.69 -10.99
C HIS A 151 -23.07 2.99 -11.24
N TYR A 152 -21.87 2.90 -11.81
CA TYR A 152 -21.20 4.06 -12.41
C TYR A 152 -21.92 4.42 -13.71
N ALA A 153 -22.60 5.56 -13.72
CA ALA A 153 -23.17 6.15 -14.93
C ALA A 153 -22.03 6.66 -15.84
N LYS A 154 -22.01 6.23 -17.10
CA LYS A 154 -21.13 6.77 -18.14
C LYS A 154 -21.45 8.26 -18.36
N PRO A 155 -20.44 9.14 -18.49
CA PRO A 155 -20.69 10.54 -18.85
C PRO A 155 -21.23 10.65 -20.28
N PRO A 156 -22.10 11.64 -20.55
CA PRO A 156 -22.70 11.84 -21.88
C PRO A 156 -21.63 12.31 -22.88
N ILE A 157 -21.70 11.74 -24.09
CA ILE A 157 -20.87 12.13 -25.23
C ILE A 157 -21.44 13.44 -25.79
N SER A 158 -20.63 14.51 -25.80
CA SER A 158 -21.00 15.78 -26.42
C SER A 158 -21.08 15.66 -27.95
N PRO A 159 -22.11 16.24 -28.62
CA PRO A 159 -22.20 16.20 -30.07
C PRO A 159 -21.16 17.09 -30.74
N LYS A 160 -20.53 16.59 -31.80
CA LYS A 160 -19.66 17.35 -32.70
C LYS A 160 -20.47 18.46 -33.36
N ARG A 161 -19.99 19.69 -33.27
CA ARG A 161 -20.48 20.80 -34.10
C ARG A 161 -19.92 20.64 -35.52
N SER A 162 -20.83 20.69 -36.49
CA SER A 162 -20.58 20.88 -37.91
C SER A 162 -20.03 22.27 -38.21
#